data_c8b2c62a90c09ba4fdb76c359081e21d
#
_entry.id   c8b2c62a90c09ba4fdb76c359081e21d
#
_cell.length_a   1.000
_cell.length_b   1.000
_cell.length_c   1.000
_cell.angle_alpha   90.00
_cell.angle_beta   90.00
_cell.angle_gamma   90.00
#
_symmetry.space_group_name_H-M   'P 1'
#
loop_
_entity.id
_entity.type
_entity.pdbx_description
1 polymer ?
#
loop_
_entity_poly.entity_id
_entity_poly.type
_entity_poly.pdbx_seq_one_letter_code
_entity_poly.pdbx_strand_id
1 'polypeptide(L)'
;MGSRNRGPGRAPSDRPCEYPAVTPSEDPHPSYRWVLFSGVCGVYFAFGVVAMSVPPLVGEVRADLGLSRSAMGLALGAWQLVYIVSAPVGGRLLDRLGVRQGIVLGSLVVAASGFLRASAGGLGSLWLAIALFGVGGPLISAGAPKVVGLWFADKRERRLAIGVYSTMPAIGGMVTLVLSNSVLMPLTGSWRMTIVVETSLIVLALGVWLVVSGRGPEPPVGLRPPAAGFDDRSALLASPEVRIVLVLGLGVFFIGHGLGGWMPEALREHSGFSPMAAANWVALGGLAGVVASLVVPQHTDRRHLPSAMVLLLVVVAVGVLAVVALPTALDPIPVVASGARVALVPLVLVALMESEPVGPTNTGVAYGLWFAVAEVGGVTGPLVMGWVADTSAGFGGAFVLMAAVCAAMVFPVSRLRRLTREG
;
A
#
# COMPACT_ATOMS: atom_id res chain seq x y z
N MET A 1 3.64 24.47 -79.44
CA MET A 1 2.44 24.10 -78.68
C MET A 1 2.84 22.96 -77.72
N GLY A 2 3.18 23.24 -76.46
CA GLY A 2 3.64 22.29 -75.48
C GLY A 2 2.70 22.28 -74.27
N SER A 3 1.99 21.20 -74.07
CA SER A 3 1.12 20.97 -72.93
C SER A 3 1.97 20.50 -71.77
N ARG A 4 2.07 21.33 -70.73
CA ARG A 4 2.65 20.93 -69.44
C ARG A 4 1.61 20.13 -68.64
N ASN A 5 1.87 18.84 -68.43
CA ASN A 5 1.16 17.95 -67.61
C ASN A 5 1.55 18.25 -66.14
N ARG A 6 0.62 18.77 -65.32
CA ARG A 6 0.79 18.92 -63.87
C ARG A 6 0.31 17.62 -63.21
N GLY A 7 1.24 16.86 -62.65
CA GLY A 7 0.92 15.70 -61.82
C GLY A 7 0.26 16.12 -60.49
N PRO A 8 -0.53 15.24 -59.88
CA PRO A 8 -1.27 15.53 -58.64
C PRO A 8 -0.32 15.71 -57.44
N GLY A 9 -0.60 16.77 -56.67
CA GLY A 9 0.16 17.12 -55.46
C GLY A 9 0.16 15.98 -54.42
N ARG A 10 1.34 15.66 -53.96
CA ARG A 10 1.53 14.80 -52.82
C ARG A 10 0.91 15.47 -51.59
N ALA A 11 0.04 14.74 -50.90
CA ALA A 11 -0.46 15.05 -49.55
C ALA A 11 0.71 15.25 -48.57
N PRO A 12 0.55 16.07 -47.51
CA PRO A 12 1.58 16.24 -46.49
C PRO A 12 1.89 14.91 -45.86
N SER A 13 3.15 14.54 -45.89
CA SER A 13 3.68 13.28 -45.36
C SER A 13 3.26 13.02 -43.93
N ASP A 14 2.67 11.84 -43.68
CA ASP A 14 2.66 11.15 -42.39
C ASP A 14 4.11 10.92 -41.92
N ARG A 15 4.70 11.94 -41.32
CA ARG A 15 5.88 11.76 -40.49
C ARG A 15 5.37 11.29 -39.15
N PRO A 16 5.77 10.11 -38.69
CA PRO A 16 5.55 9.76 -37.26
C PRO A 16 6.18 10.89 -36.44
N CYS A 17 5.46 11.37 -35.43
CA CYS A 17 6.03 12.27 -34.44
C CYS A 17 7.20 11.53 -33.80
N GLU A 18 8.40 11.70 -34.33
CA GLU A 18 9.65 11.39 -33.65
C GLU A 18 9.66 12.31 -32.42
N TYR A 19 9.34 11.76 -31.26
CA TYR A 19 9.69 12.38 -30.00
C TYR A 19 11.18 12.69 -30.05
N PRO A 20 11.59 13.96 -29.82
CA PRO A 20 12.99 14.26 -29.71
C PRO A 20 13.60 13.30 -28.69
N ALA A 21 14.54 12.49 -29.14
CA ALA A 21 15.33 11.67 -28.26
C ALA A 21 15.89 12.62 -27.19
N VAL A 22 15.43 12.49 -25.95
CA VAL A 22 16.02 13.19 -24.82
C VAL A 22 17.44 12.65 -24.76
N THR A 23 18.37 13.43 -25.32
CA THR A 23 19.80 13.20 -25.11
C THR A 23 19.97 13.13 -23.59
N PRO A 24 20.58 12.08 -23.04
CA PRO A 24 20.91 12.05 -21.64
C PRO A 24 21.77 13.30 -21.39
N SER A 25 21.20 14.31 -20.74
CA SER A 25 22.01 15.38 -20.18
C SER A 25 23.01 14.69 -19.27
N GLU A 26 24.29 14.83 -19.52
CA GLU A 26 25.32 14.37 -18.62
C GLU A 26 24.94 14.89 -17.23
N ASP A 27 24.52 13.99 -16.35
CA ASP A 27 24.12 14.32 -15.00
C ASP A 27 25.36 14.91 -14.30
N PRO A 28 25.42 16.21 -14.01
CA PRO A 28 26.61 16.85 -13.47
C PRO A 28 27.02 16.26 -12.11
N HIS A 29 26.12 15.47 -11.48
CA HIS A 29 26.37 14.82 -10.21
C HIS A 29 25.70 13.43 -10.15
N PRO A 30 26.24 12.40 -10.82
CA PRO A 30 25.61 11.07 -10.88
C PRO A 30 25.44 10.40 -9.51
N SER A 31 26.21 10.78 -8.49
CA SER A 31 26.08 10.30 -7.12
C SER A 31 24.95 11.00 -6.34
N TYR A 32 24.56 12.23 -6.72
CA TYR A 32 23.56 13.00 -5.97
C TYR A 32 22.14 12.39 -6.03
N ARG A 33 21.78 11.72 -7.10
CA ARG A 33 20.51 11.00 -7.22
C ARG A 33 20.30 9.98 -6.09
N TRP A 34 21.36 9.30 -5.64
CA TRP A 34 21.28 8.36 -4.53
C TRP A 34 21.11 9.06 -3.17
N VAL A 35 21.68 10.25 -3.00
CA VAL A 35 21.46 11.09 -1.81
C VAL A 35 20.01 11.55 -1.76
N LEU A 36 19.46 12.05 -2.88
CA LEU A 36 18.05 12.43 -2.99
C LEU A 36 17.14 11.23 -2.73
N PHE A 37 17.48 10.09 -3.32
CA PHE A 37 16.75 8.84 -3.16
C PHE A 37 16.72 8.35 -1.71
N SER A 38 17.83 8.47 -0.97
CA SER A 38 17.87 8.12 0.46
C SER A 38 16.90 8.99 1.28
N GLY A 39 16.77 10.28 0.94
CA GLY A 39 15.76 11.17 1.54
C GLY A 39 14.33 10.70 1.30
N VAL A 40 14.01 10.28 0.07
CA VAL A 40 12.69 9.69 -0.26
C VAL A 40 12.46 8.39 0.52
N CYS A 41 13.46 7.51 0.58
CA CYS A 41 13.36 6.28 1.36
C CYS A 41 13.12 6.56 2.84
N GLY A 42 13.78 7.56 3.42
CA GLY A 42 13.55 7.99 4.80
C GLY A 42 12.12 8.47 5.05
N VAL A 43 11.56 9.28 4.14
CA VAL A 43 10.16 9.72 4.22
C VAL A 43 9.20 8.53 4.10
N TYR A 44 9.46 7.59 3.18
CA TYR A 44 8.62 6.41 2.98
C TYR A 44 8.67 5.44 4.16
N PHE A 45 9.84 5.27 4.75
CA PHE A 45 9.99 4.52 6.00
C PHE A 45 9.16 5.15 7.13
N ALA A 46 9.33 6.46 7.36
CA ALA A 46 8.61 7.18 8.41
C ALA A 46 7.09 7.24 8.14
N PHE A 47 6.67 7.31 6.87
CA PHE A 47 5.27 7.14 6.47
C PHE A 47 4.71 5.79 6.94
N GLY A 48 5.45 4.70 6.74
CA GLY A 48 5.09 3.38 7.23
C GLY A 48 5.01 3.28 8.76
N VAL A 49 5.92 3.97 9.46
CA VAL A 49 5.89 4.08 10.93
C VAL A 49 4.58 4.72 11.39
N VAL A 50 4.21 5.88 10.86
CA VAL A 50 2.97 6.57 11.25
C VAL A 50 1.72 5.78 10.83
N ALA A 51 1.74 5.10 9.68
CA ALA A 51 0.63 4.25 9.24
C ALA A 51 0.33 3.14 10.26
N MET A 52 1.37 2.53 10.83
CA MET A 52 1.27 1.40 11.74
C MET A 52 1.37 1.77 13.23
N SER A 53 1.32 3.07 13.58
CA SER A 53 1.46 3.52 14.99
C SER A 53 0.33 3.08 15.93
N VAL A 54 -0.86 2.80 15.41
CA VAL A 54 -2.03 2.42 16.23
C VAL A 54 -2.18 0.91 16.43
N PRO A 55 -2.00 0.03 15.42
CA PRO A 55 -2.19 -1.41 15.56
C PRO A 55 -1.53 -2.09 16.77
N PRO A 56 -0.24 -1.82 17.11
CA PRO A 56 0.38 -2.44 18.29
C PRO A 56 -0.16 -1.93 19.62
N LEU A 57 -0.88 -0.80 19.62
CA LEU A 57 -1.37 -0.08 20.81
C LEU A 57 -2.91 -0.12 20.93
N VAL A 58 -3.58 -0.95 20.11
CA VAL A 58 -5.05 -1.00 20.05
C VAL A 58 -5.68 -1.25 21.42
N GLY A 59 -5.13 -2.16 22.22
CA GLY A 59 -5.63 -2.47 23.55
C GLY A 59 -5.60 -1.27 24.50
N GLU A 60 -4.46 -0.58 24.56
CA GLU A 60 -4.23 0.60 25.39
C GLU A 60 -5.12 1.78 24.95
N VAL A 61 -5.21 2.03 23.64
CA VAL A 61 -6.06 3.08 23.07
C VAL A 61 -7.54 2.82 23.36
N ARG A 62 -7.98 1.56 23.17
CA ARG A 62 -9.37 1.17 23.46
C ARG A 62 -9.71 1.34 24.95
N ALA A 63 -8.83 0.87 25.83
CA ALA A 63 -9.04 0.95 27.26
C ALA A 63 -9.13 2.41 27.75
N ASP A 64 -8.24 3.27 27.25
CA ASP A 64 -8.17 4.68 27.65
C ASP A 64 -9.34 5.52 27.10
N LEU A 65 -9.78 5.25 25.84
CA LEU A 65 -10.85 5.98 25.18
C LEU A 65 -12.24 5.34 25.34
N GLY A 66 -12.36 4.23 26.04
CA GLY A 66 -13.62 3.51 26.23
C GLY A 66 -14.25 2.97 24.95
N LEU A 67 -13.45 2.54 23.96
CA LEU A 67 -13.93 2.13 22.65
C LEU A 67 -14.25 0.63 22.56
N SER A 68 -15.38 0.28 21.92
CA SER A 68 -15.66 -1.08 21.48
C SER A 68 -14.66 -1.51 20.39
N ARG A 69 -14.59 -2.82 20.09
CA ARG A 69 -13.74 -3.31 18.98
C ARG A 69 -14.26 -2.83 17.63
N SER A 70 -15.59 -2.77 17.45
CA SER A 70 -16.20 -2.23 16.23
C SER A 70 -15.88 -0.74 16.03
N ALA A 71 -15.95 0.09 17.09
CA ALA A 71 -15.56 1.49 17.04
C ALA A 71 -14.09 1.66 16.67
N MET A 72 -13.22 0.84 17.26
CA MET A 72 -11.80 0.85 16.92
C MET A 72 -11.53 0.38 15.50
N GLY A 73 -12.24 -0.65 15.02
CA GLY A 73 -12.17 -1.11 13.63
C GLY A 73 -12.58 -0.03 12.62
N LEU A 74 -13.62 0.77 12.96
CA LEU A 74 -14.02 1.94 12.17
C LEU A 74 -12.90 3.00 12.14
N ALA A 75 -12.23 3.24 13.26
CA ALA A 75 -11.11 4.18 13.31
C ALA A 75 -9.91 3.68 12.49
N LEU A 76 -9.57 2.39 12.57
CA LEU A 76 -8.48 1.79 11.79
C LEU A 76 -8.72 1.88 10.27
N GLY A 77 -9.98 1.82 9.80
CA GLY A 77 -10.35 1.96 8.39
C GLY A 77 -10.45 3.40 7.88
N ALA A 78 -10.29 4.39 8.76
CA ALA A 78 -10.57 5.79 8.41
C ALA A 78 -9.66 6.36 7.32
N TRP A 79 -8.37 6.05 7.35
CA TRP A 79 -7.43 6.61 6.38
C TRP A 79 -7.63 6.04 4.99
N GLN A 80 -7.99 4.75 4.87
CA GLN A 80 -8.28 4.11 3.59
C GLN A 80 -9.49 4.75 2.91
N LEU A 81 -10.55 5.01 3.69
CA LEU A 81 -11.76 5.67 3.18
C LEU A 81 -11.44 7.03 2.56
N VAL A 82 -10.66 7.85 3.28
CA VAL A 82 -10.26 9.18 2.79
C VAL A 82 -9.27 9.06 1.63
N TYR A 83 -8.40 8.07 1.66
CA TYR A 83 -7.40 7.85 0.61
C TYR A 83 -8.04 7.59 -0.76
N ILE A 84 -9.16 6.84 -0.83
CA ILE A 84 -9.90 6.60 -2.06
C ILE A 84 -10.25 7.91 -2.77
N VAL A 85 -10.74 8.89 -2.01
CA VAL A 85 -11.19 10.18 -2.55
C VAL A 85 -10.01 11.14 -2.78
N SER A 86 -9.03 11.13 -1.88
CA SER A 86 -7.90 12.08 -1.90
C SER A 86 -6.82 11.70 -2.91
N ALA A 87 -6.67 10.42 -3.29
CA ALA A 87 -5.59 9.98 -4.19
C ALA A 87 -5.64 10.66 -5.57
N PRO A 88 -6.78 10.77 -6.29
CA PRO A 88 -6.85 11.49 -7.55
C PRO A 88 -6.57 12.99 -7.41
N VAL A 89 -6.97 13.59 -6.29
CA VAL A 89 -6.73 15.01 -6.01
C VAL A 89 -5.26 15.24 -5.67
N GLY A 90 -4.69 14.38 -4.83
CA GLY A 90 -3.28 14.40 -4.44
C GLY A 90 -2.34 14.26 -5.63
N GLY A 91 -2.66 13.37 -6.57
CA GLY A 91 -1.90 13.23 -7.83
C GLY A 91 -1.86 14.52 -8.64
N ARG A 92 -3.03 15.18 -8.84
CA ARG A 92 -3.10 16.47 -9.55
C ARG A 92 -2.38 17.59 -8.79
N LEU A 93 -2.47 17.60 -7.48
CA LEU A 93 -1.79 18.56 -6.63
C LEU A 93 -0.27 18.39 -6.71
N LEU A 94 0.20 17.13 -6.69
CA LEU A 94 1.60 16.78 -6.88
C LEU A 94 2.13 17.22 -8.26
N ASP A 95 1.29 17.13 -9.32
CA ASP A 95 1.63 17.60 -10.65
C ASP A 95 1.79 19.12 -10.72
N ARG A 96 0.99 19.86 -9.93
CA ARG A 96 1.03 21.34 -9.88
C ARG A 96 2.15 21.87 -8.99
N LEU A 97 2.35 21.27 -7.83
CA LEU A 97 3.33 21.73 -6.83
C LEU A 97 4.76 21.26 -7.16
N GLY A 98 4.89 20.19 -7.97
CA GLY A 98 6.13 19.45 -8.13
C GLY A 98 6.41 18.49 -6.97
N VAL A 99 7.33 17.57 -7.21
CA VAL A 99 7.60 16.44 -6.30
C VAL A 99 8.13 16.90 -4.95
N ARG A 100 9.02 17.90 -4.94
CA ARG A 100 9.63 18.42 -3.71
C ARG A 100 8.58 18.95 -2.75
N GLN A 101 7.73 19.87 -3.20
CA GLN A 101 6.70 20.52 -2.38
C GLN A 101 5.57 19.55 -2.05
N GLY A 102 5.23 18.65 -2.96
CA GLY A 102 4.21 17.62 -2.73
C GLY A 102 4.60 16.68 -1.60
N ILE A 103 5.84 16.19 -1.56
CA ILE A 103 6.34 15.35 -0.46
C ILE A 103 6.39 16.16 0.86
N VAL A 104 6.81 17.43 0.83
CA VAL A 104 6.78 18.30 2.01
C VAL A 104 5.37 18.42 2.58
N LEU A 105 4.40 18.79 1.74
CA LEU A 105 3.01 18.95 2.17
C LEU A 105 2.44 17.62 2.69
N GLY A 106 2.66 16.53 1.98
CA GLY A 106 2.23 15.19 2.40
C GLY A 106 2.80 14.81 3.76
N SER A 107 4.12 15.05 3.98
CA SER A 107 4.78 14.75 5.25
C SER A 107 4.25 15.61 6.40
N LEU A 108 3.97 16.88 6.17
CA LEU A 108 3.37 17.77 7.18
C LEU A 108 1.96 17.30 7.58
N VAL A 109 1.13 16.92 6.61
CA VAL A 109 -0.23 16.39 6.87
C VAL A 109 -0.16 15.06 7.61
N VAL A 110 0.76 14.15 7.23
CA VAL A 110 0.96 12.87 7.93
C VAL A 110 1.49 13.09 9.36
N ALA A 111 2.42 14.02 9.56
CA ALA A 111 2.89 14.39 10.90
C ALA A 111 1.75 14.96 11.76
N ALA A 112 0.94 15.87 11.22
CA ALA A 112 -0.25 16.40 11.91
C ALA A 112 -1.21 15.27 12.29
N SER A 113 -1.47 14.31 11.38
CA SER A 113 -2.26 13.11 11.68
C SER A 113 -1.73 12.36 12.90
N GLY A 114 -0.41 12.07 12.93
CA GLY A 114 0.19 11.33 14.04
C GLY A 114 0.09 12.07 15.38
N PHE A 115 0.40 13.37 15.43
CA PHE A 115 0.27 14.18 16.65
C PHE A 115 -1.18 14.32 17.11
N LEU A 116 -2.13 14.47 16.19
CA LEU A 116 -3.56 14.52 16.53
C LEU A 116 -4.08 13.19 17.06
N ARG A 117 -3.54 12.04 16.62
CA ARG A 117 -3.86 10.73 17.24
C ARG A 117 -3.49 10.73 18.72
N ALA A 118 -2.30 11.23 19.06
CA ALA A 118 -1.84 11.31 20.44
C ALA A 118 -2.68 12.23 21.33
N SER A 119 -3.38 13.20 20.76
CA SER A 119 -4.29 14.12 21.48
C SER A 119 -5.76 13.66 21.49
N ALA A 120 -6.06 12.48 20.90
CA ALA A 120 -7.43 12.00 20.79
C ALA A 120 -8.07 11.75 22.16
N GLY A 121 -9.29 12.24 22.35
CA GLY A 121 -10.10 12.06 23.56
C GLY A 121 -11.34 11.16 23.36
N GLY A 122 -11.51 10.55 22.18
CA GLY A 122 -12.63 9.65 21.87
C GLY A 122 -12.65 9.25 20.41
N LEU A 123 -13.65 8.46 20.00
CA LEU A 123 -13.77 7.91 18.65
C LEU A 123 -13.69 9.00 17.55
N GLY A 124 -14.45 10.07 17.67
CA GLY A 124 -14.53 11.10 16.64
C GLY A 124 -13.19 11.77 16.36
N SER A 125 -12.47 12.18 17.43
CA SER A 125 -11.15 12.79 17.30
C SER A 125 -10.09 11.81 16.80
N LEU A 126 -10.12 10.54 17.24
CA LEU A 126 -9.22 9.51 16.75
C LEU A 126 -9.48 9.20 15.26
N TRP A 127 -10.75 9.06 14.89
CA TRP A 127 -11.15 8.80 13.50
C TRP A 127 -10.70 9.93 12.58
N LEU A 128 -10.94 11.19 12.94
CA LEU A 128 -10.51 12.36 12.16
C LEU A 128 -8.98 12.45 12.05
N ALA A 129 -8.28 12.17 13.14
CA ALA A 129 -6.82 12.15 13.16
C ALA A 129 -6.25 11.08 12.21
N ILE A 130 -6.83 9.86 12.23
CA ILE A 130 -6.41 8.79 11.31
C ILE A 130 -6.84 9.10 9.87
N ALA A 131 -8.05 9.64 9.66
CA ALA A 131 -8.54 10.07 8.35
C ALA A 131 -7.62 11.10 7.68
N LEU A 132 -7.04 12.01 8.44
CA LEU A 132 -6.11 13.03 7.95
C LEU A 132 -4.86 12.40 7.30
N PHE A 133 -4.40 11.23 7.79
CA PHE A 133 -3.33 10.48 7.12
C PHE A 133 -3.70 10.14 5.67
N GLY A 134 -4.97 9.79 5.43
CA GLY A 134 -5.49 9.52 4.09
C GLY A 134 -5.43 10.72 3.14
N VAL A 135 -5.41 11.96 3.66
CA VAL A 135 -5.25 13.18 2.84
C VAL A 135 -3.78 13.37 2.41
N GLY A 136 -2.84 13.20 3.33
CA GLY A 136 -1.41 13.41 3.07
C GLY A 136 -0.74 12.25 2.35
N GLY A 137 -1.22 11.03 2.59
CA GLY A 137 -0.63 9.80 2.08
C GLY A 137 -0.41 9.76 0.56
N PRO A 138 -1.40 10.13 -0.26
CA PRO A 138 -1.27 10.15 -1.72
C PRO A 138 -0.15 11.04 -2.25
N LEU A 139 0.16 12.15 -1.59
CA LEU A 139 1.26 13.04 -1.98
C LEU A 139 2.63 12.37 -1.81
N ILE A 140 2.80 11.60 -0.74
CA ILE A 140 4.02 10.84 -0.47
C ILE A 140 4.07 9.63 -1.43
N SER A 141 3.01 8.82 -1.49
CA SER A 141 3.00 7.56 -2.24
C SER A 141 3.10 7.74 -3.75
N ALA A 142 2.58 8.84 -4.30
CA ALA A 142 2.78 9.19 -5.71
C ALA A 142 4.10 9.97 -5.93
N GLY A 143 4.66 10.59 -4.90
CA GLY A 143 5.91 11.36 -4.98
C GLY A 143 7.13 10.49 -5.22
N ALA A 144 7.27 9.37 -4.49
CA ALA A 144 8.44 8.50 -4.60
C ALA A 144 8.66 7.90 -5.99
N PRO A 145 7.66 7.27 -6.67
CA PRO A 145 7.84 6.80 -8.03
C PRO A 145 8.17 7.92 -9.01
N LYS A 146 7.66 9.14 -8.79
CA LYS A 146 8.02 10.31 -9.62
C LYS A 146 9.49 10.70 -9.44
N VAL A 147 10.01 10.72 -8.20
CA VAL A 147 11.45 10.97 -7.98
C VAL A 147 12.28 9.93 -8.73
N VAL A 148 11.95 8.66 -8.59
CA VAL A 148 12.68 7.59 -9.29
C VAL A 148 12.59 7.75 -10.80
N GLY A 149 11.42 8.06 -11.34
CA GLY A 149 11.22 8.29 -12.78
C GLY A 149 12.04 9.46 -13.34
N LEU A 150 12.20 10.54 -12.56
CA LEU A 150 12.90 11.76 -12.97
C LEU A 150 14.44 11.63 -12.87
N TRP A 151 14.93 10.89 -11.85
CA TRP A 151 16.36 10.88 -11.52
C TRP A 151 17.11 9.62 -11.97
N PHE A 152 16.42 8.53 -12.26
CA PHE A 152 17.03 7.27 -12.68
C PHE A 152 16.73 6.97 -14.15
N ALA A 153 17.61 7.39 -15.05
CA ALA A 153 17.50 7.12 -16.48
C ALA A 153 17.84 5.65 -16.81
N ASP A 154 18.85 5.08 -16.15
CA ASP A 154 19.26 3.70 -16.36
C ASP A 154 18.19 2.72 -15.87
N LYS A 155 17.83 1.74 -16.71
CA LYS A 155 16.76 0.78 -16.44
C LYS A 155 17.08 -0.15 -15.26
N ARG A 156 18.35 -0.51 -15.05
CA ARG A 156 18.76 -1.40 -13.96
C ARG A 156 18.70 -0.69 -12.62
N GLU A 157 19.25 0.53 -12.55
CA GLU A 157 19.20 1.36 -11.35
C GLU A 157 17.77 1.76 -10.98
N ARG A 158 16.94 2.10 -11.99
CA ARG A 158 15.52 2.41 -11.79
C ARG A 158 14.77 1.24 -11.16
N ARG A 159 14.99 0.01 -11.66
CA ARG A 159 14.39 -1.20 -11.08
C ARG A 159 14.83 -1.43 -9.63
N LEU A 160 16.12 -1.23 -9.34
CA LEU A 160 16.65 -1.32 -7.99
C LEU A 160 15.99 -0.28 -7.08
N ALA A 161 15.94 0.98 -7.50
CA ALA A 161 15.33 2.06 -6.74
C ALA A 161 13.82 1.78 -6.47
N ILE A 162 13.07 1.31 -7.46
CA ILE A 162 11.66 0.90 -7.28
C ILE A 162 11.55 -0.20 -6.22
N GLY A 163 12.36 -1.25 -6.31
CA GLY A 163 12.38 -2.34 -5.34
C GLY A 163 12.64 -1.85 -3.93
N VAL A 164 13.65 -0.99 -3.75
CA VAL A 164 14.06 -0.47 -2.44
C VAL A 164 12.96 0.43 -1.85
N TYR A 165 12.49 1.48 -2.55
CA TYR A 165 11.54 2.40 -1.94
C TYR A 165 10.19 1.73 -1.63
N SER A 166 9.76 0.77 -2.46
CA SER A 166 8.46 0.09 -2.26
C SER A 166 8.41 -0.78 -1.01
N THR A 167 9.57 -1.21 -0.48
CA THR A 167 9.65 -1.97 0.78
C THR A 167 9.71 -1.08 2.01
N MET A 168 10.07 0.20 1.88
CA MET A 168 10.28 1.11 3.02
C MET A 168 9.06 1.25 3.95
N PRO A 169 7.81 1.42 3.45
CA PRO A 169 6.65 1.51 4.35
C PRO A 169 6.42 0.22 5.15
N ALA A 170 6.65 -0.93 4.53
CA ALA A 170 6.50 -2.21 5.21
C ALA A 170 7.56 -2.38 6.31
N ILE A 171 8.81 -2.00 6.04
CA ILE A 171 9.90 -2.02 7.02
C ILE A 171 9.59 -1.05 8.16
N GLY A 172 9.13 0.19 7.85
CA GLY A 172 8.70 1.16 8.85
C GLY A 172 7.60 0.63 9.75
N GLY A 173 6.57 0.01 9.18
CA GLY A 173 5.49 -0.62 9.93
C GLY A 173 5.95 -1.78 10.82
N MET A 174 6.87 -2.63 10.34
CA MET A 174 7.45 -3.71 11.16
C MET A 174 8.28 -3.17 12.32
N VAL A 175 9.09 -2.13 12.06
CA VAL A 175 9.87 -1.45 13.11
C VAL A 175 8.92 -0.88 14.16
N THR A 176 7.82 -0.26 13.78
CA THR A 176 6.80 0.24 14.69
C THR A 176 6.21 -0.87 15.56
N LEU A 177 5.81 -2.00 14.96
CA LEU A 177 5.28 -3.15 15.72
C LEU A 177 6.23 -3.59 16.83
N VAL A 178 7.54 -3.68 16.52
CA VAL A 178 8.55 -4.07 17.51
C VAL A 178 8.82 -2.94 18.50
N LEU A 179 9.04 -1.72 18.00
CA LEU A 179 9.50 -0.58 18.79
C LEU A 179 8.45 -0.12 19.82
N SER A 180 7.16 -0.08 19.43
CA SER A 180 6.08 0.38 20.30
C SER A 180 6.03 -0.39 21.61
N ASN A 181 5.95 -1.71 21.56
CA ASN A 181 5.72 -2.54 22.75
C ASN A 181 7.02 -3.05 23.41
N SER A 182 8.13 -3.15 22.66
CA SER A 182 9.39 -3.63 23.22
C SER A 182 10.25 -2.52 23.84
N VAL A 183 10.06 -1.27 23.40
CA VAL A 183 10.92 -0.15 23.80
C VAL A 183 10.11 1.06 24.29
N LEU A 184 9.23 1.60 23.46
CA LEU A 184 8.62 2.90 23.72
C LEU A 184 7.58 2.84 24.86
N MET A 185 6.69 1.84 24.86
CA MET A 185 5.72 1.68 25.95
C MET A 185 6.39 1.44 27.32
N PRO A 186 7.41 0.55 27.45
CA PRO A 186 8.16 0.41 28.69
C PRO A 186 8.86 1.70 29.15
N LEU A 187 9.37 2.51 28.22
CA LEU A 187 10.07 3.76 28.54
C LEU A 187 9.12 4.91 28.89
N THR A 188 8.01 5.03 28.16
CA THR A 188 7.11 6.19 28.29
C THR A 188 5.92 5.95 29.22
N GLY A 189 5.51 4.70 29.41
CA GLY A 189 4.29 4.35 30.14
C GLY A 189 3.00 4.86 29.48
N SER A 190 3.07 5.37 28.23
CA SER A 190 1.96 6.07 27.58
C SER A 190 1.89 5.79 26.09
N TRP A 191 0.75 5.27 25.61
CA TRP A 191 0.51 5.10 24.17
C TRP A 191 0.54 6.44 23.41
N ARG A 192 0.14 7.54 24.06
CA ARG A 192 0.20 8.87 23.47
C ARG A 192 1.64 9.32 23.19
N MET A 193 2.51 9.16 24.19
CA MET A 193 3.93 9.51 24.05
C MET A 193 4.63 8.58 23.04
N THR A 194 4.26 7.31 23.02
CA THR A 194 4.75 6.36 22.01
C THR A 194 4.43 6.85 20.59
N ILE A 195 3.17 7.23 20.31
CA ILE A 195 2.77 7.78 18.99
C ILE A 195 3.50 9.11 18.70
N VAL A 196 3.72 9.97 19.69
CA VAL A 196 4.48 11.23 19.51
C VAL A 196 5.91 10.94 19.06
N VAL A 197 6.60 10.01 19.73
CA VAL A 197 7.98 9.63 19.38
C VAL A 197 8.03 9.03 17.98
N GLU A 198 7.13 8.12 17.64
CA GLU A 198 7.03 7.52 16.31
C GLU A 198 6.75 8.56 15.23
N THR A 199 5.84 9.49 15.51
CA THR A 199 5.51 10.59 14.59
C THR A 199 6.68 11.56 14.40
N SER A 200 7.54 11.73 15.40
CA SER A 200 8.71 12.59 15.29
C SER A 200 9.70 12.11 14.21
N LEU A 201 9.67 10.82 13.87
CA LEU A 201 10.51 10.28 12.78
C LEU A 201 10.14 10.86 11.42
N ILE A 202 8.84 11.13 11.13
CA ILE A 202 8.50 11.76 9.84
C ILE A 202 8.89 13.23 9.81
N VAL A 203 8.90 13.91 10.95
CA VAL A 203 9.40 15.30 11.04
C VAL A 203 10.91 15.32 10.78
N LEU A 204 11.67 14.37 11.36
CA LEU A 204 13.08 14.21 11.10
C LEU A 204 13.36 13.88 9.62
N ALA A 205 12.64 12.92 9.06
CA ALA A 205 12.75 12.55 7.65
C ALA A 205 12.42 13.74 6.72
N LEU A 206 11.40 14.54 7.08
CA LEU A 206 11.06 15.78 6.37
C LEU A 206 12.22 16.79 6.43
N GLY A 207 12.86 16.96 7.58
CA GLY A 207 14.05 17.82 7.72
C GLY A 207 15.19 17.38 6.79
N VAL A 208 15.47 16.08 6.76
CA VAL A 208 16.46 15.50 5.83
C VAL A 208 16.03 15.74 4.37
N TRP A 209 14.76 15.51 4.04
CA TRP A 209 14.21 15.74 2.70
C TRP A 209 14.38 17.20 2.25
N LEU A 210 14.08 18.17 3.13
CA LEU A 210 14.24 19.60 2.84
C LEU A 210 15.69 19.95 2.50
N VAL A 211 16.64 19.40 3.25
CA VAL A 211 18.08 19.62 3.03
C VAL A 211 18.54 19.00 1.71
N VAL A 212 18.24 17.72 1.50
CA VAL A 212 18.73 17.02 0.30
C VAL A 212 17.99 17.48 -0.97
N SER A 213 16.69 17.72 -0.93
CA SER A 213 15.94 18.19 -2.11
C SER A 213 16.20 19.65 -2.47
N GLY A 214 16.75 20.45 -1.52
CA GLY A 214 17.08 21.86 -1.75
C GLY A 214 18.39 22.10 -2.49
N ARG A 215 19.25 21.11 -2.56
CA ARG A 215 20.58 21.19 -3.18
C ARG A 215 20.65 20.60 -4.58
N GLY A 216 19.61 19.90 -5.02
CA GLY A 216 19.56 19.28 -6.36
C GLY A 216 19.07 20.25 -7.43
N PRO A 217 19.44 20.04 -8.71
CA PRO A 217 18.85 20.74 -9.83
C PRO A 217 17.33 20.48 -9.84
N GLU A 218 16.55 21.48 -10.30
CA GLU A 218 15.11 21.27 -10.46
C GLU A 218 14.87 20.22 -11.54
N PRO A 219 13.99 19.23 -11.28
CA PRO A 219 13.61 18.27 -12.31
C PRO A 219 12.91 19.00 -13.45
N PRO A 220 13.11 18.59 -14.71
CA PRO A 220 12.48 19.23 -15.86
C PRO A 220 10.96 19.24 -15.69
N VAL A 221 10.39 20.44 -15.66
CA VAL A 221 8.94 20.67 -15.64
C VAL A 221 8.43 20.32 -17.04
N GLY A 222 7.66 19.25 -17.20
CA GLY A 222 6.99 19.11 -18.48
C GLY A 222 6.57 17.73 -18.99
N LEU A 223 6.72 16.66 -18.28
CA LEU A 223 6.08 15.40 -18.68
C LEU A 223 4.70 15.27 -18.04
N ARG A 224 3.69 15.95 -18.59
CA ARG A 224 2.29 15.60 -18.33
C ARG A 224 2.03 14.23 -18.97
N PRO A 225 1.69 13.20 -18.22
CA PRO A 225 1.04 12.03 -18.81
C PRO A 225 -0.23 12.52 -19.51
N PRO A 226 -0.59 12.01 -20.68
CA PRO A 226 -1.88 12.32 -21.28
C PRO A 226 -2.97 12.08 -20.23
N ALA A 227 -3.90 13.03 -20.13
CA ALA A 227 -5.08 12.84 -19.28
C ALA A 227 -5.82 11.62 -19.81
N ALA A 228 -5.85 10.55 -19.02
CA ALA A 228 -6.58 9.35 -19.37
C ALA A 228 -8.06 9.70 -19.53
N GLY A 229 -8.63 9.43 -20.70
CA GLY A 229 -10.02 9.73 -21.01
C GLY A 229 -10.99 8.91 -20.16
N PHE A 230 -12.21 9.42 -19.95
CA PHE A 230 -13.28 8.68 -19.25
C PHE A 230 -13.70 7.42 -20.02
N ASP A 231 -13.49 7.36 -21.32
CA ASP A 231 -13.82 6.23 -22.17
C ASP A 231 -13.05 4.94 -21.84
N ASP A 232 -11.82 5.07 -21.33
CA ASP A 232 -11.00 3.91 -20.95
C ASP A 232 -11.57 3.11 -19.77
N ARG A 233 -12.34 3.75 -18.87
CA ARG A 233 -12.93 3.07 -17.70
C ARG A 233 -14.05 2.11 -18.08
N SER A 234 -14.89 2.49 -19.05
CA SER A 234 -16.00 1.64 -19.50
C SER A 234 -15.47 0.37 -20.17
N ALA A 235 -14.43 0.50 -20.99
CA ALA A 235 -13.77 -0.61 -21.64
C ALA A 235 -13.13 -1.58 -20.62
N LEU A 236 -12.43 -1.04 -19.60
CA LEU A 236 -11.85 -1.84 -18.52
C LEU A 236 -12.91 -2.61 -17.74
N LEU A 237 -14.02 -1.95 -17.37
CA LEU A 237 -15.11 -2.58 -16.63
C LEU A 237 -15.94 -3.57 -17.46
N ALA A 238 -15.91 -3.48 -18.80
CA ALA A 238 -16.51 -4.46 -19.68
C ALA A 238 -15.78 -5.81 -19.64
N SER A 239 -14.46 -5.82 -19.36
CA SER A 239 -13.66 -7.06 -19.29
C SER A 239 -14.03 -7.92 -18.08
N PRO A 240 -14.40 -9.20 -18.28
CA PRO A 240 -14.62 -10.14 -17.18
C PRO A 240 -13.36 -10.37 -16.32
N GLU A 241 -12.19 -10.39 -16.96
CA GLU A 241 -10.89 -10.58 -16.28
C GLU A 241 -10.62 -9.43 -15.32
N VAL A 242 -10.74 -8.17 -15.79
CA VAL A 242 -10.55 -6.98 -14.95
C VAL A 242 -11.53 -6.97 -13.76
N ARG A 243 -12.81 -7.29 -13.98
CA ARG A 243 -13.79 -7.37 -12.89
C ARG A 243 -13.43 -8.40 -11.84
N ILE A 244 -12.91 -9.57 -12.24
CA ILE A 244 -12.42 -10.58 -11.30
C ILE A 244 -11.23 -10.04 -10.51
N VAL A 245 -10.28 -9.40 -11.16
CA VAL A 245 -9.10 -8.81 -10.51
C VAL A 245 -9.48 -7.68 -9.54
N LEU A 246 -10.53 -6.90 -9.83
CA LEU A 246 -11.08 -5.90 -8.89
C LEU A 246 -11.65 -6.58 -7.63
N VAL A 247 -12.41 -7.66 -7.78
CA VAL A 247 -12.94 -8.45 -6.64
C VAL A 247 -11.79 -9.07 -5.84
N LEU A 248 -10.75 -9.58 -6.51
CA LEU A 248 -9.56 -10.09 -5.84
C LEU A 248 -8.86 -9.00 -5.03
N GLY A 249 -8.72 -7.79 -5.58
CA GLY A 249 -8.17 -6.63 -4.88
C GLY A 249 -8.93 -6.30 -3.60
N LEU A 250 -10.26 -6.23 -3.68
CA LEU A 250 -11.13 -6.00 -2.52
C LEU A 250 -10.90 -7.05 -1.43
N GLY A 251 -10.92 -8.34 -1.78
CA GLY A 251 -10.74 -9.42 -0.81
C GLY A 251 -9.34 -9.44 -0.20
N VAL A 252 -8.30 -9.22 -0.99
CA VAL A 252 -6.90 -9.18 -0.51
C VAL A 252 -6.69 -8.03 0.47
N PHE A 253 -7.26 -6.84 0.21
CA PHE A 253 -7.16 -5.70 1.12
C PHE A 253 -8.02 -5.90 2.37
N PHE A 254 -9.20 -6.52 2.24
CA PHE A 254 -10.02 -6.91 3.39
C PHE A 254 -9.23 -7.78 4.37
N ILE A 255 -8.62 -8.86 3.87
CA ILE A 255 -7.79 -9.77 4.67
C ILE A 255 -6.54 -9.05 5.19
N GLY A 256 -5.86 -8.31 4.32
CA GLY A 256 -4.61 -7.62 4.62
C GLY A 256 -4.75 -6.60 5.74
N HIS A 257 -5.69 -5.68 5.61
CA HIS A 257 -5.92 -4.61 6.59
C HIS A 257 -6.65 -5.11 7.84
N GLY A 258 -7.58 -6.06 7.70
CA GLY A 258 -8.24 -6.70 8.84
C GLY A 258 -7.22 -7.36 9.77
N LEU A 259 -6.44 -8.29 9.24
CA LEU A 259 -5.39 -8.96 10.03
C LEU A 259 -4.26 -7.99 10.45
N GLY A 260 -3.87 -7.06 9.57
CA GLY A 260 -2.82 -6.07 9.87
C GLY A 260 -3.18 -5.15 11.03
N GLY A 261 -4.44 -4.73 11.12
CA GLY A 261 -4.92 -3.85 12.18
C GLY A 261 -5.17 -4.55 13.51
N TRP A 262 -5.57 -5.82 13.48
CA TRP A 262 -6.06 -6.51 14.67
C TRP A 262 -5.16 -7.64 15.19
N MET A 263 -4.25 -8.19 14.39
CA MET A 263 -3.49 -9.38 14.78
C MET A 263 -2.74 -9.23 16.11
N PRO A 264 -2.06 -8.09 16.43
CA PRO A 264 -1.39 -7.96 17.72
C PRO A 264 -2.39 -8.07 18.88
N GLU A 265 -3.54 -7.38 18.82
CA GLU A 265 -4.55 -7.40 19.87
C GLU A 265 -5.28 -8.75 19.93
N ALA A 266 -5.55 -9.36 18.79
CA ALA A 266 -6.17 -10.67 18.72
C ALA A 266 -5.32 -11.75 19.42
N LEU A 267 -4.00 -11.71 19.26
CA LEU A 267 -3.08 -12.62 19.96
C LEU A 267 -3.03 -12.34 21.47
N ARG A 268 -3.18 -11.08 21.89
CA ARG A 268 -3.26 -10.72 23.31
C ARG A 268 -4.53 -11.27 23.95
N GLU A 269 -5.69 -11.01 23.33
CA GLU A 269 -6.99 -11.38 23.91
C GLU A 269 -7.32 -12.87 23.73
N HIS A 270 -6.98 -13.47 22.60
CA HIS A 270 -7.33 -14.86 22.28
C HIS A 270 -6.29 -15.85 22.80
N SER A 271 -5.00 -15.55 22.58
CA SER A 271 -3.89 -16.47 22.89
C SER A 271 -3.16 -16.11 24.19
N GLY A 272 -3.48 -14.99 24.84
CA GLY A 272 -2.87 -14.56 26.10
C GLY A 272 -1.41 -14.10 25.97
N PHE A 273 -0.96 -13.70 24.80
CA PHE A 273 0.39 -13.19 24.60
C PHE A 273 0.58 -11.83 25.27
N SER A 274 1.79 -11.58 25.76
CA SER A 274 2.16 -10.22 26.17
C SER A 274 2.13 -9.28 24.96
N PRO A 275 1.90 -7.96 25.14
CA PRO A 275 1.90 -6.98 24.05
C PRO A 275 3.16 -7.05 23.19
N MET A 276 4.33 -7.19 23.85
CA MET A 276 5.62 -7.33 23.18
C MET A 276 5.71 -8.61 22.34
N ALA A 277 5.33 -9.77 22.90
CA ALA A 277 5.40 -11.03 22.16
C ALA A 277 4.45 -11.04 20.96
N ALA A 278 3.21 -10.57 21.13
CA ALA A 278 2.23 -10.47 20.07
C ALA A 278 2.74 -9.60 18.91
N ALA A 279 3.24 -8.40 19.20
CA ALA A 279 3.77 -7.47 18.21
C ALA A 279 5.00 -8.03 17.47
N ASN A 280 5.92 -8.68 18.20
CA ASN A 280 7.13 -9.24 17.61
C ASN A 280 6.82 -10.43 16.67
N TRP A 281 5.90 -11.31 17.02
CA TRP A 281 5.50 -12.40 16.13
C TRP A 281 4.78 -11.89 14.87
N VAL A 282 3.93 -10.87 15.02
CA VAL A 282 3.29 -10.23 13.86
C VAL A 282 4.30 -9.52 12.97
N ALA A 283 5.31 -8.86 13.55
CA ALA A 283 6.41 -8.24 12.79
C ALA A 283 7.22 -9.28 12.01
N LEU A 284 7.53 -10.43 12.64
CA LEU A 284 8.22 -11.54 11.97
C LEU A 284 7.39 -12.11 10.82
N GLY A 285 6.07 -12.24 11.01
CA GLY A 285 5.14 -12.60 9.94
C GLY A 285 5.13 -11.55 8.81
N GLY A 286 5.17 -10.27 9.15
CA GLY A 286 5.32 -9.17 8.18
C GLY A 286 6.60 -9.30 7.36
N LEU A 287 7.74 -9.61 8.00
CA LEU A 287 9.02 -9.83 7.33
C LEU A 287 8.95 -11.02 6.36
N ALA A 288 8.41 -12.16 6.82
CA ALA A 288 8.19 -13.32 5.96
C ALA A 288 7.30 -12.98 4.77
N GLY A 289 6.26 -12.16 4.98
CA GLY A 289 5.37 -11.66 3.94
C GLY A 289 6.07 -10.76 2.92
N VAL A 290 6.96 -9.86 3.36
CA VAL A 290 7.77 -9.02 2.47
C VAL A 290 8.69 -9.90 1.61
N VAL A 291 9.38 -10.87 2.21
CA VAL A 291 10.21 -11.82 1.46
C VAL A 291 9.35 -12.59 0.44
N ALA A 292 8.20 -13.09 0.84
CA ALA A 292 7.29 -13.78 -0.07
C ALA A 292 6.81 -12.86 -1.21
N SER A 293 6.50 -11.59 -0.93
CA SER A 293 6.06 -10.62 -1.94
C SER A 293 7.12 -10.27 -2.98
N LEU A 294 8.40 -10.41 -2.64
CA LEU A 294 9.51 -10.22 -3.55
C LEU A 294 9.83 -11.50 -4.35
N VAL A 295 9.76 -12.66 -3.70
CA VAL A 295 10.19 -13.93 -4.30
C VAL A 295 9.09 -14.57 -5.14
N VAL A 296 7.87 -14.65 -4.62
CA VAL A 296 6.79 -15.42 -5.27
C VAL A 296 6.44 -14.89 -6.67
N PRO A 297 6.25 -13.57 -6.91
CA PRO A 297 5.93 -13.09 -8.25
C PRO A 297 7.05 -13.32 -9.27
N GLN A 298 8.32 -13.29 -8.83
CA GLN A 298 9.48 -13.48 -9.72
C GLN A 298 9.61 -14.94 -10.23
N HIS A 299 9.07 -15.89 -9.47
CA HIS A 299 9.12 -17.32 -9.80
C HIS A 299 7.77 -17.87 -10.26
N THR A 300 6.79 -16.98 -10.52
CA THR A 300 5.43 -17.38 -10.91
C THR A 300 5.13 -16.88 -12.31
N ASP A 301 5.09 -17.79 -13.28
CA ASP A 301 4.63 -17.49 -14.64
C ASP A 301 3.11 -17.24 -14.66
N ARG A 302 2.61 -16.53 -15.69
CA ARG A 302 1.18 -16.27 -15.91
C ARG A 302 0.30 -17.51 -15.72
N ARG A 303 0.73 -18.65 -16.25
CA ARG A 303 0.03 -19.95 -16.15
C ARG A 303 -0.13 -20.45 -14.72
N HIS A 304 0.84 -20.20 -13.84
CA HIS A 304 0.88 -20.67 -12.46
C HIS A 304 0.34 -19.63 -11.45
N LEU A 305 0.13 -18.40 -11.89
CA LEU A 305 -0.30 -17.27 -11.05
C LEU A 305 -1.59 -17.56 -10.26
N PRO A 306 -2.67 -18.14 -10.85
CA PRO A 306 -3.85 -18.51 -10.06
C PRO A 306 -3.56 -19.60 -9.02
N SER A 307 -2.67 -20.54 -9.33
CA SER A 307 -2.31 -21.62 -8.39
C SER A 307 -1.51 -21.08 -7.21
N ALA A 308 -0.60 -20.12 -7.44
CA ALA A 308 0.13 -19.43 -6.38
C ALA A 308 -0.82 -18.63 -5.47
N MET A 309 -1.80 -17.92 -6.04
CA MET A 309 -2.82 -17.21 -5.26
C MET A 309 -3.62 -18.17 -4.37
N VAL A 310 -4.10 -19.30 -4.91
CA VAL A 310 -4.82 -20.32 -4.13
C VAL A 310 -3.95 -20.86 -3.00
N LEU A 311 -2.68 -21.19 -3.27
CA LEU A 311 -1.76 -21.67 -2.25
C LEU A 311 -1.62 -20.65 -1.09
N LEU A 312 -1.40 -19.38 -1.42
CA LEU A 312 -1.27 -18.32 -0.41
C LEU A 312 -2.57 -18.13 0.39
N LEU A 313 -3.74 -18.15 -0.26
CA LEU A 313 -5.04 -18.07 0.41
C LEU A 313 -5.24 -19.25 1.36
N VAL A 314 -4.87 -20.46 0.96
CA VAL A 314 -4.93 -21.66 1.82
C VAL A 314 -3.97 -21.52 3.00
N VAL A 315 -2.73 -21.08 2.77
CA VAL A 315 -1.74 -20.86 3.85
C VAL A 315 -2.28 -19.86 4.87
N VAL A 316 -2.87 -18.75 4.42
CA VAL A 316 -3.46 -17.75 5.32
C VAL A 316 -4.68 -18.33 6.06
N ALA A 317 -5.61 -19.01 5.37
CA ALA A 317 -6.79 -19.60 5.98
C ALA A 317 -6.41 -20.65 7.03
N VAL A 318 -5.51 -21.57 6.70
CA VAL A 318 -5.01 -22.58 7.63
C VAL A 318 -4.27 -21.92 8.79
N GLY A 319 -3.45 -20.88 8.53
CA GLY A 319 -2.74 -20.14 9.55
C GLY A 319 -3.68 -19.52 10.57
N VAL A 320 -4.71 -18.77 10.16
CA VAL A 320 -5.64 -18.13 11.10
C VAL A 320 -6.53 -19.15 11.83
N LEU A 321 -6.91 -20.26 11.19
CA LEU A 321 -7.64 -21.35 11.84
C LEU A 321 -6.76 -22.12 12.84
N ALA A 322 -5.48 -22.27 12.56
CA ALA A 322 -4.54 -22.92 13.45
C ALA A 322 -4.35 -22.14 14.76
N VAL A 323 -4.37 -20.79 14.72
CA VAL A 323 -4.39 -19.96 15.92
C VAL A 323 -5.62 -20.24 16.79
N VAL A 324 -6.77 -20.59 16.20
CA VAL A 324 -7.99 -20.92 16.96
C VAL A 324 -7.96 -22.36 17.50
N ALA A 325 -7.37 -23.29 16.76
CA ALA A 325 -7.51 -24.72 17.00
C ALA A 325 -6.32 -25.35 17.76
N LEU A 326 -5.14 -24.75 17.68
CA LEU A 326 -3.92 -25.30 18.27
C LEU A 326 -3.67 -24.75 19.69
N PRO A 327 -2.86 -25.46 20.50
CA PRO A 327 -2.37 -24.89 21.77
C PRO A 327 -1.61 -23.59 21.51
N THR A 328 -1.82 -22.58 22.37
CA THR A 328 -1.25 -21.22 22.20
C THR A 328 0.28 -21.19 22.11
N ALA A 329 0.98 -22.17 22.64
CA ALA A 329 2.43 -22.32 22.49
C ALA A 329 2.88 -22.50 21.04
N LEU A 330 2.00 -22.96 20.15
CA LEU A 330 2.27 -23.15 18.71
C LEU A 330 1.85 -21.97 17.83
N ASP A 331 1.11 -20.99 18.35
CA ASP A 331 0.60 -19.85 17.60
C ASP A 331 1.66 -19.04 16.85
N PRO A 332 2.93 -18.94 17.29
CA PRO A 332 3.97 -18.28 16.51
C PRO A 332 4.10 -18.78 15.07
N ILE A 333 3.98 -20.09 14.86
CA ILE A 333 4.15 -20.71 13.54
C ILE A 333 3.05 -20.25 12.57
N PRO A 334 1.74 -20.44 12.87
CA PRO A 334 0.66 -19.99 12.00
C PRO A 334 0.57 -18.48 11.85
N VAL A 335 0.94 -17.70 12.87
CA VAL A 335 1.01 -16.24 12.78
C VAL A 335 2.04 -15.81 11.75
N VAL A 336 3.26 -16.37 11.79
CA VAL A 336 4.30 -16.10 10.79
C VAL A 336 3.86 -16.56 9.40
N ALA A 337 3.27 -17.75 9.28
CA ALA A 337 2.77 -18.26 8.01
C ALA A 337 1.67 -17.36 7.41
N SER A 338 0.78 -16.79 8.23
CA SER A 338 -0.27 -15.87 7.79
C SER A 338 0.28 -14.57 7.18
N GLY A 339 1.55 -14.24 7.44
CA GLY A 339 2.27 -13.15 6.78
C GLY A 339 2.36 -13.29 5.27
N ALA A 340 2.27 -14.51 4.74
CA ALA A 340 2.24 -14.80 3.30
C ALA A 340 1.15 -14.03 2.53
N ARG A 341 0.09 -13.54 3.22
CA ARG A 341 -0.94 -12.66 2.62
C ARG A 341 -0.38 -11.45 1.89
N VAL A 342 0.76 -10.92 2.32
CA VAL A 342 1.41 -9.74 1.71
C VAL A 342 1.77 -10.00 0.24
N ALA A 343 2.12 -11.25 -0.11
CA ALA A 343 2.44 -11.63 -1.49
C ALA A 343 1.23 -11.70 -2.43
N LEU A 344 0.00 -11.71 -1.91
CA LEU A 344 -1.21 -11.69 -2.73
C LEU A 344 -1.35 -10.38 -3.53
N VAL A 345 -0.96 -9.24 -2.96
CA VAL A 345 -1.07 -7.93 -3.61
C VAL A 345 -0.30 -7.87 -4.93
N PRO A 346 1.02 -8.14 -4.97
CA PRO A 346 1.75 -8.09 -6.23
C PRO A 346 1.28 -9.15 -7.24
N LEU A 347 0.80 -10.32 -6.81
CA LEU A 347 0.23 -11.31 -7.74
C LEU A 347 -1.05 -10.82 -8.41
N VAL A 348 -1.94 -10.16 -7.64
CA VAL A 348 -3.18 -9.57 -8.20
C VAL A 348 -2.84 -8.41 -9.14
N LEU A 349 -1.80 -7.62 -8.84
CA LEU A 349 -1.33 -6.55 -9.73
C LEU A 349 -0.71 -7.10 -11.02
N VAL A 350 0.04 -8.20 -10.95
CA VAL A 350 0.53 -8.89 -12.16
C VAL A 350 -0.64 -9.35 -13.01
N ALA A 351 -1.67 -9.97 -12.41
CA ALA A 351 -2.88 -10.34 -13.14
C ALA A 351 -3.57 -9.16 -13.81
N LEU A 352 -3.63 -7.99 -13.14
CA LEU A 352 -4.19 -6.77 -13.73
C LEU A 352 -3.39 -6.30 -14.95
N MET A 353 -2.06 -6.25 -14.83
CA MET A 353 -1.16 -5.77 -15.89
C MET A 353 -1.11 -6.69 -17.11
N GLU A 354 -1.38 -7.98 -16.91
CA GLU A 354 -1.43 -8.98 -17.96
C GLU A 354 -2.82 -9.16 -18.59
N SER A 355 -3.85 -8.48 -18.05
CA SER A 355 -5.21 -8.49 -18.62
C SER A 355 -5.23 -7.78 -19.97
N GLU A 356 -5.86 -8.38 -20.97
CA GLU A 356 -5.86 -7.94 -22.37
C GLU A 356 -6.27 -6.47 -22.59
N PRO A 357 -7.29 -5.89 -21.89
CA PRO A 357 -7.65 -4.50 -22.06
C PRO A 357 -6.71 -3.51 -21.37
N VAL A 358 -5.73 -3.99 -20.58
CA VAL A 358 -4.78 -3.14 -19.87
C VAL A 358 -3.51 -2.97 -20.69
N GLY A 359 -3.50 -1.92 -21.52
CA GLY A 359 -2.34 -1.54 -22.33
C GLY A 359 -1.46 -0.48 -21.66
N PRO A 360 -0.31 -0.13 -22.29
CA PRO A 360 0.61 0.89 -21.77
C PRO A 360 -0.05 2.27 -21.55
N THR A 361 -1.09 2.59 -22.33
CA THR A 361 -1.78 3.89 -22.30
C THR A 361 -2.78 4.03 -21.16
N ASN A 362 -3.38 2.93 -20.70
CA ASN A 362 -4.43 2.94 -19.65
C ASN A 362 -4.04 2.24 -18.35
N THR A 363 -2.79 1.77 -18.23
CA THR A 363 -2.27 1.12 -17.01
C THR A 363 -2.52 1.95 -15.75
N GLY A 364 -2.32 3.26 -15.81
CA GLY A 364 -2.56 4.17 -14.67
C GLY A 364 -4.03 4.21 -14.26
N VAL A 365 -4.97 4.18 -15.22
CA VAL A 365 -6.42 4.15 -14.97
C VAL A 365 -6.81 2.82 -14.35
N ALA A 366 -6.31 1.71 -14.91
CA ALA A 366 -6.57 0.36 -14.41
C ALA A 366 -6.08 0.19 -12.97
N TYR A 367 -4.84 0.64 -12.67
CA TYR A 367 -4.28 0.63 -11.33
C TYR A 367 -5.09 1.50 -10.36
N GLY A 368 -5.45 2.72 -10.75
CA GLY A 368 -6.24 3.63 -9.92
C GLY A 368 -7.63 3.09 -9.60
N LEU A 369 -8.29 2.46 -10.59
CA LEU A 369 -9.57 1.80 -10.41
C LEU A 369 -9.44 0.59 -9.46
N TRP A 370 -8.44 -0.26 -9.68
CA TRP A 370 -8.17 -1.40 -8.83
C TRP A 370 -7.90 -0.98 -7.39
N PHE A 371 -7.05 0.03 -7.19
CA PHE A 371 -6.71 0.53 -5.87
C PHE A 371 -7.93 1.08 -5.13
N ALA A 372 -8.78 1.87 -5.82
CA ALA A 372 -9.99 2.42 -5.23
C ALA A 372 -10.97 1.32 -4.76
N VAL A 373 -11.14 0.26 -5.56
CA VAL A 373 -11.99 -0.89 -5.19
C VAL A 373 -11.34 -1.71 -4.07
N ALA A 374 -10.03 -1.93 -4.13
CA ALA A 374 -9.30 -2.66 -3.11
C ALA A 374 -9.38 -1.98 -1.73
N GLU A 375 -9.30 -0.65 -1.68
CA GLU A 375 -9.41 0.11 -0.44
C GLU A 375 -10.80 0.04 0.22
N VAL A 376 -11.86 -0.28 -0.52
CA VAL A 376 -13.15 -0.64 0.10
C VAL A 376 -12.97 -1.86 1.01
N GLY A 377 -12.18 -2.85 0.58
CA GLY A 377 -11.76 -3.97 1.43
C GLY A 377 -10.91 -3.50 2.61
N GLY A 378 -9.99 -2.54 2.36
CA GLY A 378 -9.15 -1.94 3.39
C GLY A 378 -9.94 -1.27 4.52
N VAL A 379 -11.05 -0.60 4.18
CA VAL A 379 -12.00 0.01 5.16
C VAL A 379 -12.79 -1.06 5.89
N THR A 380 -13.37 -1.99 5.14
CA THR A 380 -14.34 -2.94 5.68
C THR A 380 -13.70 -4.09 6.46
N GLY A 381 -12.46 -4.47 6.14
CA GLY A 381 -11.74 -5.54 6.82
C GLY A 381 -11.58 -5.31 8.32
N PRO A 382 -10.94 -4.22 8.77
CA PRO A 382 -10.80 -3.91 10.19
C PRO A 382 -12.14 -3.70 10.90
N LEU A 383 -13.11 -3.05 10.24
CA LEU A 383 -14.45 -2.79 10.77
C LEU A 383 -15.20 -4.10 11.05
N VAL A 384 -15.28 -5.00 10.07
CA VAL A 384 -16.00 -6.27 10.19
C VAL A 384 -15.32 -7.20 11.18
N MET A 385 -13.98 -7.25 11.17
CA MET A 385 -13.23 -8.05 12.14
C MET A 385 -13.48 -7.59 13.59
N GLY A 386 -13.47 -6.26 13.81
CA GLY A 386 -13.79 -5.68 15.11
C GLY A 386 -15.25 -5.92 15.54
N TRP A 387 -16.19 -5.84 14.58
CA TRP A 387 -17.60 -6.12 14.84
C TRP A 387 -17.85 -7.58 15.25
N VAL A 388 -17.23 -8.54 14.55
CA VAL A 388 -17.33 -9.96 14.94
C VAL A 388 -16.66 -10.20 16.30
N ALA A 389 -15.54 -9.54 16.57
CA ALA A 389 -14.85 -9.67 17.85
C ALA A 389 -15.66 -9.09 19.03
N ASP A 390 -16.59 -8.16 18.81
CA ASP A 390 -17.53 -7.66 19.83
C ASP A 390 -18.66 -8.65 20.14
N THR A 391 -18.88 -9.69 19.32
CA THR A 391 -19.86 -10.75 19.61
C THR A 391 -19.30 -11.78 20.59
N SER A 392 -20.14 -12.73 21.01
CA SER A 392 -19.72 -13.87 21.84
C SER A 392 -18.68 -14.77 21.18
N ALA A 393 -18.51 -14.68 19.84
CA ALA A 393 -17.49 -15.43 19.10
C ALA A 393 -16.07 -14.88 19.27
N GLY A 394 -15.93 -13.62 19.72
CA GLY A 394 -14.63 -12.98 19.98
C GLY A 394 -13.69 -12.98 18.76
N PHE A 395 -12.39 -12.90 19.02
CA PHE A 395 -11.39 -12.98 17.94
C PHE A 395 -11.30 -14.35 17.28
N GLY A 396 -11.68 -15.43 17.99
CA GLY A 396 -11.81 -16.76 17.36
C GLY A 396 -12.79 -16.76 16.21
N GLY A 397 -13.99 -16.16 16.39
CA GLY A 397 -14.96 -15.97 15.32
C GLY A 397 -14.45 -15.06 14.20
N ALA A 398 -13.71 -14.02 14.54
CA ALA A 398 -13.09 -13.13 13.55
C ALA A 398 -12.04 -13.87 12.68
N PHE A 399 -11.23 -14.75 13.24
CA PHE A 399 -10.30 -15.60 12.50
C PHE A 399 -11.02 -16.62 11.60
N VAL A 400 -12.11 -17.24 12.08
CA VAL A 400 -12.94 -18.11 11.25
C VAL A 400 -13.54 -17.34 10.07
N LEU A 401 -14.02 -16.12 10.29
CA LEU A 401 -14.49 -15.26 9.20
C LEU A 401 -13.38 -14.99 8.18
N MET A 402 -12.17 -14.65 8.62
CA MET A 402 -11.04 -14.41 7.71
C MET A 402 -10.69 -15.65 6.88
N ALA A 403 -10.74 -16.83 7.48
CA ALA A 403 -10.57 -18.09 6.78
C ALA A 403 -11.69 -18.33 5.74
N ALA A 404 -12.93 -18.03 6.10
CA ALA A 404 -14.06 -18.13 5.18
C ALA A 404 -13.95 -17.17 3.99
N VAL A 405 -13.45 -15.95 4.22
CA VAL A 405 -13.16 -14.99 3.14
C VAL A 405 -12.04 -15.51 2.25
N CYS A 406 -10.95 -16.06 2.81
CA CYS A 406 -9.89 -16.68 2.02
C CYS A 406 -10.43 -17.83 1.16
N ALA A 407 -11.30 -18.69 1.72
CA ALA A 407 -11.93 -19.78 0.98
C ALA A 407 -12.86 -19.26 -0.14
N ALA A 408 -13.66 -18.24 0.14
CA ALA A 408 -14.53 -17.60 -0.86
C ALA A 408 -13.72 -16.99 -2.01
N MET A 409 -12.52 -16.45 -1.74
CA MET A 409 -11.62 -15.89 -2.74
C MET A 409 -11.05 -16.92 -3.72
N VAL A 410 -11.08 -18.22 -3.38
CA VAL A 410 -10.69 -19.30 -4.31
C VAL A 410 -11.63 -19.33 -5.53
N PHE A 411 -12.89 -18.94 -5.37
CA PHE A 411 -13.85 -18.91 -6.48
C PHE A 411 -13.46 -17.92 -7.58
N PRO A 412 -13.26 -16.62 -7.32
CA PRO A 412 -12.80 -15.69 -8.35
C PRO A 412 -11.43 -16.07 -8.92
N VAL A 413 -10.49 -16.61 -8.11
CA VAL A 413 -9.21 -17.12 -8.63
C VAL A 413 -9.44 -18.28 -9.61
N SER A 414 -10.35 -19.19 -9.32
CA SER A 414 -10.67 -20.31 -10.21
C SER A 414 -11.30 -19.86 -11.54
N ARG A 415 -12.10 -18.79 -11.50
CA ARG A 415 -12.65 -18.13 -12.70
C ARG A 415 -11.54 -17.46 -13.52
N LEU A 416 -10.63 -16.74 -12.88
CA LEU A 416 -9.45 -16.16 -13.54
C LEU A 416 -8.64 -17.25 -14.26
N ARG A 417 -8.41 -18.40 -13.60
CA ARG A 417 -7.69 -19.54 -14.18
C ARG A 417 -8.33 -20.09 -15.47
N ARG A 418 -9.66 -20.06 -15.59
CA ARG A 418 -10.35 -20.51 -16.80
C ARG A 418 -10.12 -19.52 -17.95
N LEU A 419 -10.31 -18.24 -17.68
CA LEU A 419 -10.10 -17.18 -18.69
C LEU A 419 -8.64 -17.17 -19.21
N THR A 420 -7.66 -17.31 -18.36
CA THR A 420 -6.23 -17.36 -18.75
C THR A 420 -5.81 -18.64 -19.50
N ARG A 421 -6.65 -19.67 -19.56
CA ARG A 421 -6.40 -20.90 -20.34
C ARG A 421 -7.09 -20.92 -21.69
N GLU A 422 -8.12 -20.13 -21.85
CA GLU A 422 -8.93 -20.03 -23.06
C GLU A 422 -8.41 -18.95 -24.03
N GLY A 423 -7.59 -18.00 -23.56
CA GLY A 423 -6.87 -16.99 -24.34
C GLY A 423 -5.39 -17.35 -24.48
#